data_d2fd5922deaae84cebe847cef107da19
#
_entry.id   d2fd5922deaae84cebe847cef107da19
#
_cell.length_a   1.000
_cell.length_b   1.000
_cell.length_c   1.000
_cell.angle_alpha   90.00
_cell.angle_beta   90.00
_cell.angle_gamma   90.00
#
_symmetry.space_group_name_H-M   'P 1'
#
loop_
_entity.id
_entity.type
_entity.pdbx_description
1 polymer ?
#
loop_
_entity_poly.entity_id
_entity_poly.type
_entity_poly.pdbx_seq_one_letter_code
_entity_poly.pdbx_strand_id
1 'polypeptide(L)'
;VTTLSDLTFLLPHDRVVHMDVKFPIAGYLRHLEADSDLERQQAAKQFVRDVRQRLKELTGRSYIDSTCTVDYLLVFIPNESVYAFIHEHDPELVDFALQQKAVLCSPTTLFAVLAVIRQAMDNFMVDQTSEQILRCLGAFTDQWEKLAEAIEKVGRQIESTQKAFGELNGPRRRAVERTFAQVDELRTSTALPLVAVED
;
A
#
# COMPACT_ATOMS: atom_id res chain seq x y z
N VAL A 1 16.52 -9.32 29.60
CA VAL A 1 15.85 -8.04 29.89
C VAL A 1 15.98 -7.21 28.62
N THR A 2 14.95 -7.17 27.83
CA THR A 2 14.89 -6.34 26.62
C THR A 2 14.84 -4.88 27.10
N THR A 3 15.96 -4.17 26.99
CA THR A 3 15.99 -2.73 27.25
C THR A 3 15.26 -2.06 26.11
N LEU A 4 13.99 -1.69 26.31
CA LEU A 4 13.22 -0.96 25.32
C LEU A 4 13.89 0.38 25.03
N SER A 5 13.95 0.74 23.75
CA SER A 5 14.21 2.12 23.32
C SER A 5 13.14 3.04 23.91
N ASP A 6 13.50 4.29 24.17
CA ASP A 6 12.53 5.24 24.74
C ASP A 6 11.37 5.51 23.75
N LEU A 7 11.65 5.53 22.44
CA LEU A 7 10.68 5.68 21.37
C LEU A 7 11.02 4.77 20.19
N THR A 8 9.97 4.34 19.48
CA THR A 8 10.09 3.52 18.27
C THR A 8 9.16 4.08 17.19
N PHE A 9 9.71 4.39 16.02
CA PHE A 9 8.97 4.83 14.86
C PHE A 9 8.73 3.64 13.94
N LEU A 10 7.48 3.42 13.58
CA LEU A 10 7.09 2.39 12.61
C LEU A 10 7.30 2.90 11.19
N LEU A 11 7.90 2.08 10.35
CA LEU A 11 8.19 2.35 8.96
C LEU A 11 7.47 1.34 8.04
N PRO A 12 7.41 1.58 6.72
CA PRO A 12 6.94 0.59 5.77
C PRO A 12 7.70 -0.73 5.86
N HIS A 13 7.08 -1.82 5.38
CA HIS A 13 7.63 -3.19 5.38
C HIS A 13 7.93 -3.73 6.79
N ASP A 14 7.10 -3.36 7.78
CA ASP A 14 7.26 -3.78 9.19
C ASP A 14 8.64 -3.44 9.80
N ARG A 15 9.29 -2.43 9.23
CA ARG A 15 10.55 -1.90 9.76
C ARG A 15 10.32 -0.90 10.87
N VAL A 16 11.32 -0.75 11.72
CA VAL A 16 11.28 0.21 12.82
C VAL A 16 12.59 1.00 12.92
N VAL A 17 12.49 2.25 13.38
CA VAL A 17 13.63 3.07 13.83
C VAL A 17 13.47 3.32 15.32
N HIS A 18 14.52 3.05 16.06
CA HIS A 18 14.57 3.31 17.50
C HIS A 18 15.17 4.67 17.79
N MET A 19 14.70 5.32 18.87
CA MET A 19 15.27 6.56 19.38
C MET A 19 15.49 6.45 20.89
N ASP A 20 16.68 6.85 21.33
CA ASP A 20 17.03 7.05 22.75
C ASP A 20 17.01 8.54 23.07
N VAL A 21 16.33 8.90 24.17
CA VAL A 21 16.10 10.29 24.59
C VAL A 21 16.98 10.67 25.78
N LYS A 22 17.57 9.69 26.45
CA LYS A 22 18.38 9.90 27.69
C LYS A 22 19.78 10.39 27.35
N PHE A 23 19.92 11.68 27.18
CA PHE A 23 21.18 12.35 26.88
C PHE A 23 21.89 12.85 28.15
N PRO A 24 23.24 12.74 28.29
CA PRO A 24 23.98 13.10 29.52
C PRO A 24 24.18 14.62 29.64
N ILE A 25 23.10 15.39 29.82
CA ILE A 25 23.16 16.86 29.86
C ILE A 25 23.90 17.45 31.08
N ALA A 26 24.05 16.67 32.14
CA ALA A 26 24.67 17.15 33.39
C ALA A 26 26.09 17.68 33.20
N GLY A 27 26.86 17.14 32.27
CA GLY A 27 28.20 17.64 31.94
C GLY A 27 28.19 19.05 31.32
N TYR A 28 27.22 19.31 30.48
CA TYR A 28 27.01 20.65 29.88
C TYR A 28 26.59 21.66 30.94
N LEU A 29 25.70 21.33 31.86
CA LEU A 29 25.30 22.21 32.95
C LEU A 29 26.49 22.58 33.83
N ARG A 30 27.35 21.62 34.17
CA ARG A 30 28.60 21.89 34.92
C ARG A 30 29.55 22.86 34.19
N HIS A 31 29.60 22.78 32.85
CA HIS A 31 30.37 23.74 32.05
C HIS A 31 29.80 25.15 32.16
N LEU A 32 28.47 25.32 32.17
CA LEU A 32 27.84 26.62 32.31
C LEU A 32 28.00 27.21 33.71
N GLU A 33 28.03 26.38 34.75
CA GLU A 33 28.13 26.77 36.17
C GLU A 33 29.55 26.98 36.64
N ALA A 34 30.57 26.66 35.82
CA ALA A 34 31.98 26.73 36.20
C ALA A 34 32.46 28.17 36.45
N ASP A 35 33.08 28.40 37.58
CA ASP A 35 33.57 29.73 38.02
C ASP A 35 34.89 30.15 37.36
N SER A 36 35.67 29.16 36.87
CA SER A 36 36.97 29.42 36.23
C SER A 36 37.04 28.84 34.82
N ASP A 37 37.91 29.44 33.99
CA ASP A 37 38.16 28.94 32.65
C ASP A 37 38.75 27.53 32.62
N LEU A 38 39.55 27.18 33.61
CA LEU A 38 40.13 25.86 33.77
C LEU A 38 39.03 24.80 34.04
N GLU A 39 38.16 25.09 34.98
CA GLU A 39 37.01 24.21 35.30
C GLU A 39 36.06 24.07 34.09
N ARG A 40 35.83 25.18 33.41
CA ARG A 40 34.98 25.20 32.20
C ARG A 40 35.53 24.29 31.10
N GLN A 41 36.85 24.37 30.83
CA GLN A 41 37.53 23.50 29.88
C GLN A 41 37.51 22.01 30.32
N GLN A 42 37.71 21.74 31.59
CA GLN A 42 37.63 20.39 32.11
C GLN A 42 36.26 19.78 32.01
N ALA A 43 35.23 20.56 32.35
CA ALA A 43 33.84 20.15 32.23
C ALA A 43 33.44 19.85 30.74
N ALA A 44 33.88 20.71 29.79
CA ALA A 44 33.68 20.49 28.38
C ALA A 44 34.31 19.18 27.88
N LYS A 45 35.57 18.94 28.22
CA LYS A 45 36.29 17.69 27.85
C LYS A 45 35.64 16.45 28.47
N GLN A 46 35.15 16.56 29.69
CA GLN A 46 34.46 15.44 30.34
C GLN A 46 33.11 15.18 29.70
N PHE A 47 32.35 16.22 29.39
CA PHE A 47 31.07 16.09 28.72
C PHE A 47 31.20 15.37 27.38
N VAL A 48 32.13 15.76 26.52
CA VAL A 48 32.39 15.10 25.25
C VAL A 48 32.75 13.62 25.43
N ARG A 49 33.55 13.29 26.42
CA ARG A 49 33.85 11.88 26.74
C ARG A 49 32.62 11.09 27.17
N ASP A 50 31.78 11.70 28.00
CA ASP A 50 30.55 11.09 28.50
C ASP A 50 29.59 10.80 27.33
N VAL A 51 29.47 11.74 26.37
CA VAL A 51 28.69 11.55 25.15
C VAL A 51 29.25 10.41 24.29
N ARG A 52 30.56 10.38 24.05
CA ARG A 52 31.19 9.27 23.31
C ARG A 52 30.98 7.91 23.98
N GLN A 53 31.10 7.87 25.30
CA GLN A 53 30.84 6.65 26.06
C GLN A 53 29.36 6.22 25.94
N ARG A 54 28.44 7.16 26.06
CA ARG A 54 27.02 6.88 25.93
C ARG A 54 26.67 6.33 24.56
N LEU A 55 27.23 6.89 23.46
CA LEU A 55 27.05 6.38 22.12
C LEU A 55 27.51 4.93 22.00
N LYS A 56 28.68 4.58 22.50
CA LYS A 56 29.18 3.19 22.52
C LYS A 56 28.26 2.23 23.26
N GLU A 57 27.73 2.66 24.40
CA GLU A 57 26.80 1.85 25.20
C GLU A 57 25.47 1.61 24.48
N LEU A 58 24.95 2.62 23.79
CA LEU A 58 23.72 2.51 23.05
C LEU A 58 23.86 1.60 21.82
N THR A 59 24.95 1.75 21.07
CA THR A 59 25.17 0.97 19.84
C THR A 59 25.69 -0.44 20.12
N GLY A 60 26.30 -0.68 21.28
CA GLY A 60 26.70 -2.02 21.71
C GLY A 60 25.56 -2.90 22.24
N ARG A 61 24.34 -2.36 22.36
CA ARG A 61 23.16 -3.13 22.75
C ARG A 61 22.55 -3.81 21.53
N SER A 62 22.03 -5.01 21.69
CA SER A 62 21.38 -5.80 20.64
C SER A 62 19.98 -5.26 20.23
N TYR A 63 19.85 -3.94 20.08
CA TYR A 63 18.61 -3.33 19.60
C TYR A 63 18.36 -3.56 18.11
N ILE A 64 19.42 -3.82 17.38
CA ILE A 64 19.38 -3.95 15.94
C ILE A 64 19.15 -5.42 15.62
N ASP A 65 17.89 -5.83 15.65
CA ASP A 65 17.47 -7.01 14.91
C ASP A 65 17.48 -6.62 13.43
N SER A 66 18.49 -7.07 12.69
CA SER A 66 18.74 -6.72 11.29
C SER A 66 17.60 -7.11 10.35
N THR A 67 16.61 -7.87 10.81
CA THR A 67 15.46 -8.29 10.05
C THR A 67 14.34 -7.25 10.01
N CYS A 68 14.13 -6.54 11.13
CA CYS A 68 13.01 -5.61 11.28
C CYS A 68 13.44 -4.18 11.61
N THR A 69 14.70 -3.92 11.92
CA THR A 69 15.17 -2.60 12.35
C THR A 69 15.99 -1.94 11.24
N VAL A 70 15.83 -0.64 11.07
CA VAL A 70 16.76 0.17 10.27
C VAL A 70 18.10 0.19 11.02
N ASP A 71 19.19 0.08 10.28
CA ASP A 71 20.57 -0.01 10.81
C ASP A 71 21.05 1.23 11.57
N TYR A 72 20.17 2.17 11.89
CA TYR A 72 20.50 3.39 12.59
C TYR A 72 19.64 3.60 13.83
N LEU A 73 20.27 4.07 14.89
CA LEU A 73 19.63 4.53 16.12
C LEU A 73 19.61 6.06 16.14
N LEU A 74 18.46 6.67 16.40
CA LEU A 74 18.38 8.11 16.65
C LEU A 74 18.73 8.39 18.11
N VAL A 75 19.61 9.37 18.35
CA VAL A 75 19.97 9.82 19.68
C VAL A 75 19.55 11.28 19.82
N PHE A 76 18.53 11.51 20.64
CA PHE A 76 17.95 12.83 20.79
C PHE A 76 18.73 13.70 21.78
N ILE A 77 19.14 14.88 21.31
CA ILE A 77 19.76 15.93 22.10
C ILE A 77 18.70 17.00 22.35
N PRO A 78 18.23 17.22 23.60
CA PRO A 78 17.02 18.00 23.87
C PRO A 78 17.17 19.51 23.66
N ASN A 79 18.35 20.00 23.30
CA ASN A 79 18.63 21.43 23.17
C ASN A 79 19.63 21.70 22.04
N GLU A 80 19.29 22.68 21.17
CA GLU A 80 20.14 23.12 20.06
C GLU A 80 21.50 23.64 20.53
N SER A 81 21.54 24.36 21.67
CA SER A 81 22.81 24.87 22.23
C SER A 81 23.74 23.75 22.64
N VAL A 82 23.21 22.64 23.15
CA VAL A 82 24.01 21.44 23.51
C VAL A 82 24.54 20.78 22.23
N TYR A 83 23.71 20.71 21.18
CA TYR A 83 24.14 20.18 19.89
C TYR A 83 25.27 21.01 19.27
N ALA A 84 25.11 22.35 19.25
CA ALA A 84 26.13 23.28 18.79
C ALA A 84 27.44 23.17 19.63
N PHE A 85 27.31 23.07 20.95
CA PHE A 85 28.44 22.90 21.86
C PHE A 85 29.26 21.63 21.57
N ILE A 86 28.59 20.52 21.25
CA ILE A 86 29.27 19.29 20.87
C ILE A 86 30.10 19.51 19.61
N HIS A 87 29.50 20.15 18.57
CA HIS A 87 30.19 20.45 17.31
C HIS A 87 31.41 21.33 17.52
N GLU A 88 31.33 22.32 18.40
CA GLU A 88 32.44 23.23 18.71
C GLU A 88 33.58 22.55 19.42
N HIS A 89 33.29 21.61 20.35
CA HIS A 89 34.31 20.99 21.20
C HIS A 89 34.82 19.64 20.72
N ASP A 90 34.05 18.99 19.83
CA ASP A 90 34.42 17.73 19.18
C ASP A 90 33.77 17.59 17.79
N PRO A 91 34.38 18.21 16.78
CA PRO A 91 33.84 18.14 15.37
C PRO A 91 33.79 16.70 14.85
N GLU A 92 34.63 15.78 15.38
CA GLU A 92 34.64 14.40 14.90
C GLU A 92 33.57 13.52 15.57
N LEU A 93 32.83 14.04 16.55
CA LEU A 93 31.85 13.24 17.27
C LEU A 93 30.70 12.80 16.39
N VAL A 94 30.30 13.61 15.42
CA VAL A 94 29.22 13.26 14.46
C VAL A 94 29.67 12.11 13.56
N ASP A 95 30.87 12.17 13.03
CA ASP A 95 31.42 11.09 12.20
C ASP A 95 31.57 9.80 13.02
N PHE A 96 32.03 9.93 14.25
CA PHE A 96 32.09 8.82 15.19
C PHE A 96 30.72 8.20 15.45
N ALA A 97 29.68 9.02 15.68
CA ALA A 97 28.31 8.54 15.87
C ALA A 97 27.81 7.79 14.63
N LEU A 98 28.01 8.33 13.43
CA LEU A 98 27.61 7.70 12.17
C LEU A 98 28.33 6.36 11.95
N GLN A 99 29.63 6.27 12.26
CA GLN A 99 30.37 5.01 12.22
C GLN A 99 29.81 3.95 13.18
N GLN A 100 29.25 4.40 14.30
CA GLN A 100 28.55 3.55 15.26
C GLN A 100 27.06 3.33 14.89
N LYS A 101 26.64 3.75 13.69
CA LYS A 101 25.24 3.68 13.25
C LYS A 101 24.27 4.44 14.16
N ALA A 102 24.72 5.53 14.76
CA ALA A 102 23.91 6.46 15.53
C ALA A 102 23.83 7.82 14.86
N VAL A 103 22.63 8.40 14.82
CA VAL A 103 22.37 9.74 14.27
C VAL A 103 22.02 10.65 15.43
N LEU A 104 22.85 11.67 15.66
CA LEU A 104 22.58 12.70 16.67
C LEU A 104 21.52 13.67 16.13
N CYS A 105 20.44 13.83 16.87
CA CYS A 105 19.32 14.68 16.49
C CYS A 105 19.06 15.75 17.54
N SER A 106 19.24 17.02 17.16
CA SER A 106 18.66 18.17 17.89
C SER A 106 17.15 18.26 17.61
N PRO A 107 16.39 19.10 18.31
CA PRO A 107 14.98 19.30 18.00
C PRO A 107 14.70 19.63 16.52
N THR A 108 15.50 20.51 15.91
CA THR A 108 15.35 20.90 14.50
C THR A 108 15.71 19.78 13.54
N THR A 109 16.84 19.09 13.78
CA THR A 109 17.27 17.97 12.92
C THR A 109 16.36 16.76 13.07
N LEU A 110 15.84 16.49 14.27
CA LEU A 110 14.84 15.44 14.47
C LEU A 110 13.57 15.72 13.67
N PHE A 111 13.09 16.96 13.68
CA PHE A 111 11.93 17.34 12.88
C PHE A 111 12.15 17.07 11.39
N ALA A 112 13.34 17.42 10.86
CA ALA A 112 13.69 17.15 9.46
C ALA A 112 13.73 15.63 9.17
N VAL A 113 14.33 14.83 10.04
CA VAL A 113 14.36 13.36 9.90
C VAL A 113 12.95 12.77 9.92
N LEU A 114 12.10 13.21 10.85
CA LEU A 114 10.71 12.75 10.92
C LEU A 114 9.89 13.16 9.70
N ALA A 115 10.13 14.35 9.14
CA ALA A 115 9.48 14.79 7.91
C ALA A 115 9.86 13.89 6.72
N VAL A 116 11.12 13.49 6.59
CA VAL A 116 11.58 12.55 5.56
C VAL A 116 10.96 11.17 5.76
N ILE A 117 10.93 10.68 7.00
CA ILE A 117 10.28 9.40 7.34
C ILE A 117 8.79 9.45 6.95
N ARG A 118 8.09 10.51 7.31
CA ARG A 118 6.68 10.69 6.94
C ARG A 118 6.49 10.67 5.43
N GLN A 119 7.31 11.41 4.69
CA GLN A 119 7.22 11.43 3.22
C GLN A 119 7.47 10.04 2.62
N ALA A 120 8.41 9.28 3.16
CA ALA A 120 8.66 7.91 2.73
C ALA A 120 7.45 7.00 3.00
N MET A 121 6.77 7.17 4.14
CA MET A 121 5.53 6.45 4.46
C MET A 121 4.39 6.81 3.51
N ASP A 122 4.19 8.11 3.23
CA ASP A 122 3.15 8.57 2.32
C ASP A 122 3.37 8.00 0.90
N ASN A 123 4.59 8.03 0.39
CA ASN A 123 4.95 7.44 -0.90
C ASN A 123 4.69 5.93 -0.94
N PHE A 124 5.06 5.20 0.11
CA PHE A 124 4.82 3.76 0.20
C PHE A 124 3.31 3.42 0.16
N MET A 125 2.47 4.20 0.85
CA MET A 125 1.03 4.01 0.84
C MET A 125 0.43 4.23 -0.56
N VAL A 126 0.94 5.21 -1.31
CA VAL A 126 0.54 5.46 -2.69
C VAL A 126 0.94 4.29 -3.59
N ASP A 127 2.17 3.80 -3.49
CA ASP A 127 2.66 2.67 -4.29
C ASP A 127 1.84 1.40 -4.04
N GLN A 128 1.56 1.07 -2.79
CA GLN A 128 0.76 -0.09 -2.40
C GLN A 128 -0.68 0.01 -2.96
N THR A 129 -1.28 1.20 -2.86
CA THR A 129 -2.62 1.46 -3.39
C THR A 129 -2.64 1.32 -4.92
N SER A 130 -1.63 1.85 -5.60
CA SER A 130 -1.48 1.76 -7.05
C SER A 130 -1.38 0.32 -7.53
N GLU A 131 -0.59 -0.52 -6.85
CA GLU A 131 -0.51 -1.96 -7.17
C GLU A 131 -1.85 -2.69 -6.99
N GLN A 132 -2.61 -2.35 -5.94
CA GLN A 132 -3.94 -2.93 -5.73
C GLN A 132 -4.91 -2.53 -6.85
N ILE A 133 -4.90 -1.26 -7.24
CA ILE A 133 -5.71 -0.75 -8.36
C ILE A 133 -5.36 -1.49 -9.66
N LEU A 134 -4.07 -1.64 -9.98
CA LEU A 134 -3.63 -2.35 -11.18
C LEU A 134 -4.06 -3.82 -11.19
N ARG A 135 -4.01 -4.51 -10.06
CA ARG A 135 -4.52 -5.89 -9.94
C ARG A 135 -6.04 -5.96 -10.16
N CYS A 136 -6.80 -5.02 -9.59
CA CYS A 136 -8.24 -4.93 -9.79
C CYS A 136 -8.60 -4.64 -11.26
N LEU A 137 -7.85 -3.75 -11.93
CA LEU A 137 -8.03 -3.46 -13.35
C LEU A 137 -7.75 -4.69 -14.22
N GLY A 138 -6.71 -5.46 -13.93
CA GLY A 138 -6.43 -6.73 -14.63
C GLY A 138 -7.60 -7.71 -14.51
N ALA A 139 -8.08 -7.94 -13.28
CA ALA A 139 -9.23 -8.80 -13.05
C ALA A 139 -10.51 -8.30 -13.73
N PHE A 140 -10.71 -6.98 -13.77
CA PHE A 140 -11.83 -6.37 -14.48
C PHE A 140 -11.75 -6.61 -15.99
N THR A 141 -10.57 -6.43 -16.59
CA THR A 141 -10.36 -6.67 -18.03
C THR A 141 -10.70 -8.12 -18.40
N ASP A 142 -10.23 -9.09 -17.61
CA ASP A 142 -10.53 -10.51 -17.83
C ASP A 142 -12.04 -10.81 -17.76
N GLN A 143 -12.76 -10.20 -16.82
CA GLN A 143 -14.20 -10.37 -16.70
C GLN A 143 -14.96 -9.67 -17.84
N TRP A 144 -14.47 -8.51 -18.28
CA TRP A 144 -15.04 -7.80 -19.40
C TRP A 144 -14.94 -8.58 -20.72
N GLU A 145 -13.79 -9.20 -21.00
CA GLU A 145 -13.60 -10.05 -22.16
C GLU A 145 -14.59 -11.24 -22.17
N LYS A 146 -14.70 -11.92 -21.03
CA LYS A 146 -15.68 -13.03 -20.89
C LYS A 146 -17.13 -12.57 -21.09
N LEU A 147 -17.46 -11.39 -20.59
CA LEU A 147 -18.78 -10.82 -20.79
C LEU A 147 -19.03 -10.48 -22.26
N ALA A 148 -18.05 -9.88 -22.95
CA ALA A 148 -18.13 -9.57 -24.37
C ALA A 148 -18.34 -10.82 -25.20
N GLU A 149 -17.57 -11.90 -24.97
CA GLU A 149 -17.75 -13.19 -25.62
C GLU A 149 -19.15 -13.79 -25.39
N ALA A 150 -19.64 -13.70 -24.14
CA ALA A 150 -20.97 -14.19 -23.80
C ALA A 150 -22.09 -13.41 -24.56
N ILE A 151 -21.97 -12.09 -24.67
CA ILE A 151 -22.87 -11.22 -25.38
C ILE A 151 -22.88 -11.59 -26.88
N GLU A 152 -21.72 -11.77 -27.49
CA GLU A 152 -21.61 -12.22 -28.88
C GLU A 152 -22.28 -13.58 -29.13
N LYS A 153 -22.05 -14.51 -28.18
CA LYS A 153 -22.67 -15.85 -28.26
C LYS A 153 -24.20 -15.76 -28.22
N VAL A 154 -24.74 -14.94 -27.31
CA VAL A 154 -26.18 -14.69 -27.23
C VAL A 154 -26.70 -14.03 -28.51
N GLY A 155 -25.96 -13.04 -29.04
CA GLY A 155 -26.29 -12.41 -30.32
C GLY A 155 -26.45 -13.42 -31.46
N ARG A 156 -25.47 -14.32 -31.63
CA ARG A 156 -25.54 -15.41 -32.64
C ARG A 156 -26.73 -16.37 -32.41
N GLN A 157 -27.08 -16.65 -31.16
CA GLN A 157 -28.24 -17.48 -30.83
C GLN A 157 -29.56 -16.78 -31.19
N ILE A 158 -29.67 -15.48 -30.92
CA ILE A 158 -30.84 -14.68 -31.30
C ILE A 158 -31.02 -14.67 -32.80
N GLU A 159 -29.97 -14.42 -33.58
CA GLU A 159 -30.02 -14.45 -35.05
C GLU A 159 -30.46 -15.82 -35.56
N SER A 160 -29.92 -16.90 -35.03
CA SER A 160 -30.31 -18.27 -35.40
C SER A 160 -31.78 -18.54 -35.07
N THR A 161 -32.24 -18.09 -33.91
CA THR A 161 -33.65 -18.24 -33.50
C THR A 161 -34.58 -17.42 -34.38
N GLN A 162 -34.21 -16.19 -34.75
CA GLN A 162 -35.00 -15.34 -35.70
C GLN A 162 -35.11 -15.99 -37.07
N LYS A 163 -34.00 -16.58 -37.56
CA LYS A 163 -34.03 -17.29 -38.85
C LYS A 163 -34.95 -18.51 -38.82
N ALA A 164 -34.84 -19.34 -37.77
CA ALA A 164 -35.72 -20.50 -37.58
C ALA A 164 -37.19 -20.09 -37.45
N PHE A 165 -37.48 -19.02 -36.70
CA PHE A 165 -38.84 -18.49 -36.63
C PHE A 165 -39.36 -17.96 -37.93
N GLY A 166 -38.52 -17.29 -38.73
CA GLY A 166 -38.88 -16.85 -40.11
C GLY A 166 -39.21 -18.02 -41.02
N GLU A 167 -38.48 -19.13 -40.95
CA GLU A 167 -38.77 -20.36 -41.71
C GLU A 167 -40.09 -21.00 -41.30
N LEU A 168 -40.41 -21.05 -40.02
CA LEU A 168 -41.66 -21.57 -39.51
C LEU A 168 -42.86 -20.70 -39.94
N ASN A 169 -42.78 -19.39 -39.75
CA ASN A 169 -43.88 -18.46 -40.10
C ASN A 169 -44.01 -18.19 -41.59
N GLY A 170 -42.99 -18.44 -42.37
CA GLY A 170 -43.03 -18.19 -43.83
C GLY A 170 -43.39 -19.44 -44.63
N PRO A 171 -42.39 -20.21 -45.11
CA PRO A 171 -42.64 -21.33 -46.05
C PRO A 171 -43.42 -22.49 -45.44
N ARG A 172 -43.10 -22.86 -44.19
CA ARG A 172 -43.76 -24.02 -43.56
C ARG A 172 -45.20 -23.76 -43.21
N ARG A 173 -45.54 -22.60 -42.67
CA ARG A 173 -46.91 -22.21 -42.37
C ARG A 173 -47.77 -22.19 -43.66
N ARG A 174 -47.26 -21.61 -44.75
CA ARG A 174 -47.93 -21.61 -46.04
C ARG A 174 -48.12 -23.01 -46.66
N ALA A 175 -47.15 -23.93 -46.37
CA ALA A 175 -47.31 -25.32 -46.85
C ALA A 175 -48.42 -26.03 -46.06
N VAL A 176 -48.54 -25.86 -44.79
CA VAL A 176 -49.57 -26.43 -43.90
C VAL A 176 -50.95 -25.84 -44.34
N GLU A 177 -51.05 -24.52 -44.47
CA GLU A 177 -52.25 -23.83 -44.88
C GLU A 177 -52.78 -24.36 -46.27
N ARG A 178 -51.86 -24.59 -47.24
CA ARG A 178 -52.22 -25.22 -48.52
C ARG A 178 -52.74 -26.64 -48.36
N THR A 179 -52.13 -27.44 -47.50
CA THR A 179 -52.57 -28.81 -47.25
C THR A 179 -53.92 -28.83 -46.56
N PHE A 180 -54.20 -27.92 -45.62
CA PHE A 180 -55.53 -27.74 -45.04
C PHE A 180 -56.60 -27.34 -46.08
N ALA A 181 -56.26 -26.40 -46.94
CA ALA A 181 -57.19 -25.99 -48.02
C ALA A 181 -57.55 -27.15 -48.98
N GLN A 182 -56.59 -28.01 -49.35
CA GLN A 182 -56.81 -29.23 -50.10
C GLN A 182 -57.74 -30.24 -49.41
N VAL A 183 -57.55 -30.42 -48.08
CA VAL A 183 -58.40 -31.31 -47.28
C VAL A 183 -59.82 -30.75 -47.19
N ASP A 184 -59.99 -29.44 -47.08
CA ASP A 184 -61.32 -28.80 -47.05
C ASP A 184 -62.04 -28.89 -48.42
N GLU A 185 -61.27 -28.76 -49.50
CA GLU A 185 -61.83 -28.98 -50.86
C GLU A 185 -62.32 -30.42 -51.05
N LEU A 186 -61.51 -31.39 -50.62
CA LEU A 186 -61.88 -32.81 -50.67
C LEU A 186 -63.07 -33.11 -49.81
N ARG A 187 -63.18 -32.52 -48.61
CA ARG A 187 -64.32 -32.68 -47.71
C ARG A 187 -65.59 -32.10 -48.32
N THR A 188 -65.51 -30.94 -49.02
CA THR A 188 -66.65 -30.30 -49.67
C THR A 188 -67.07 -31.04 -50.90
N SER A 189 -66.12 -31.63 -51.67
CA SER A 189 -66.45 -32.40 -52.90
C SER A 189 -66.97 -33.82 -52.56
N THR A 190 -66.72 -34.38 -51.38
CA THR A 190 -67.19 -35.68 -50.93
C THR A 190 -68.52 -35.64 -50.17
N ALA A 191 -69.06 -34.44 -49.92
CA ALA A 191 -70.42 -34.27 -49.39
C ALA A 191 -71.41 -34.63 -50.53
N LEU A 192 -71.82 -35.89 -50.53
CA LEU A 192 -72.88 -36.42 -51.44
C LEU A 192 -74.15 -35.52 -51.31
N PRO A 193 -74.77 -35.11 -52.41
CA PRO A 193 -76.03 -34.40 -52.37
C PRO A 193 -77.10 -35.29 -51.70
N LEU A 194 -77.78 -34.78 -50.68
CA LEU A 194 -78.95 -35.40 -50.09
C LEU A 194 -79.98 -35.50 -51.18
N VAL A 195 -80.23 -36.74 -51.66
CA VAL A 195 -81.40 -36.99 -52.56
C VAL A 195 -82.64 -36.82 -51.72
N ALA A 196 -83.44 -35.81 -51.99
CA ALA A 196 -84.78 -35.67 -51.47
C ALA A 196 -85.62 -36.85 -52.03
N VAL A 197 -86.07 -37.74 -51.15
CA VAL A 197 -87.09 -38.72 -51.45
C VAL A 197 -88.46 -37.95 -51.39
N GLU A 198 -89.05 -37.63 -52.53
CA GLU A 198 -90.45 -37.18 -52.62
C GLU A 198 -91.34 -38.38 -52.38
N ASP A 199 -92.34 -38.23 -51.40
CA ASP A 199 -93.47 -39.08 -51.20
C ASP A 199 -94.61 -38.81 -52.18
#